data_c42be83903486dd9448b9f14de79aedb
#
_entry.id   c42be83903486dd9448b9f14de79aedb
#
_cell.length_a   1.000
_cell.length_b   1.000
_cell.length_c   1.000
_cell.angle_alpha   90.00
_cell.angle_beta   90.00
_cell.angle_gamma   90.00
#
_symmetry.space_group_name_H-M   'P 1'
#
loop_
_entity.id
_entity.type
_entity.pdbx_description
1 polymer ?
#
loop_
_entity_poly.entity_id
_entity_poly.type
_entity_poly.pdbx_seq_one_letter_code
_entity_poly.pdbx_strand_id
1 'polypeptide(L)'
;PEPIWLARTEEYFQNVVEFYYHLLRQHEELWNSSLFDIQRSLELLTLAGRDGRQPTNPLPMGKVPVYLRRAAINKASATVKSTQELQSGFPEKLEAKVTFFKGMYSDLTDRSICLKLWNGEKWIWTDCNLKGRPFPQDGQLMSPTLVKEGRRYLLNIPVKQENSDARTAKERMAEGTNLCSVRFTNTDTFAVCCILDEQGKQLAVHTCRGGDAYRHRCKLLETRIQKSRPNTVGDNSPQPNRKYYMHLKNLSEHYA
;
A
#
# COMPACT_ATOMS: atom_id res chain seq x y z
N PRO A 1 -10.14 2.58 20.19
CA PRO A 1 -9.11 3.63 20.32
C PRO A 1 -9.70 4.99 19.98
N GLU A 2 -9.16 6.03 20.60
CA GLU A 2 -9.48 7.38 20.18
C GLU A 2 -8.92 7.60 18.75
N PRO A 3 -9.71 8.13 17.80
CA PRO A 3 -9.24 8.36 16.43
C PRO A 3 -7.98 9.23 16.37
N ILE A 4 -7.77 10.10 17.35
CA ILE A 4 -6.60 10.96 17.47
C ILE A 4 -5.30 10.16 17.69
N TRP A 5 -5.34 9.00 18.37
CA TRP A 5 -4.15 8.17 18.59
C TRP A 5 -3.72 7.46 17.31
N LEU A 6 -4.67 7.08 16.46
CA LEU A 6 -4.37 6.55 15.13
C LEU A 6 -3.67 7.61 14.28
N ALA A 7 -4.20 8.84 14.26
CA ALA A 7 -3.59 9.95 13.53
C ALA A 7 -2.19 10.29 14.05
N ARG A 8 -2.01 10.35 15.37
CA ARG A 8 -0.69 10.59 15.99
C ARG A 8 0.31 9.47 15.70
N THR A 9 -0.17 8.23 15.63
CA THR A 9 0.68 7.08 15.26
C THR A 9 1.10 7.15 13.79
N GLU A 10 0.21 7.57 12.89
CA GLU A 10 0.53 7.80 11.48
C GLU A 10 1.59 8.90 11.32
N GLU A 11 1.37 10.05 11.94
CA GLU A 11 2.30 11.17 11.92
C GLU A 11 3.67 10.79 12.49
N TYR A 12 3.68 10.11 13.64
CA TYR A 12 4.92 9.63 14.25
C TYR A 12 5.66 8.66 13.34
N PHE A 13 4.96 7.71 12.71
CA PHE A 13 5.55 6.78 11.77
C PHE A 13 6.09 7.47 10.54
N GLN A 14 5.34 8.41 9.98
CA GLN A 14 5.75 9.21 8.83
C GLN A 14 7.09 9.92 9.09
N ASN A 15 7.22 10.59 10.25
CA ASN A 15 8.45 11.27 10.65
C ASN A 15 9.63 10.29 10.77
N VAL A 16 9.40 9.08 11.31
CA VAL A 16 10.44 8.04 11.39
C VAL A 16 10.85 7.55 9.99
N VAL A 17 9.90 7.37 9.07
CA VAL A 17 10.17 6.97 7.69
C VAL A 17 10.98 8.03 6.96
N GLU A 18 10.59 9.31 7.06
CA GLU A 18 11.30 10.42 6.43
C GLU A 18 12.72 10.54 6.93
N PHE A 19 12.94 10.43 8.25
CA PHE A 19 14.26 10.42 8.83
C PHE A 19 15.15 9.32 8.24
N TYR A 20 14.69 8.06 8.22
CA TYR A 20 15.47 6.96 7.65
C TYR A 20 15.63 7.05 6.13
N TYR A 21 14.67 7.61 5.44
CA TYR A 21 14.76 7.84 4.01
C TYR A 21 15.87 8.86 3.68
N HIS A 22 15.91 9.98 4.39
CA HIS A 22 16.96 10.99 4.20
C HIS A 22 18.34 10.45 4.58
N LEU A 23 18.42 9.70 5.68
CA LEU A 23 19.66 9.07 6.10
C LEU A 23 20.16 8.04 5.07
N LEU A 24 19.28 7.18 4.57
CA LEU A 24 19.64 6.18 3.57
C LEU A 24 20.08 6.80 2.24
N ARG A 25 19.52 7.94 1.87
CA ARG A 25 19.96 8.69 0.68
C ARG A 25 21.38 9.25 0.80
N GLN A 26 21.86 9.51 2.01
CA GLN A 26 23.23 9.95 2.27
C GLN A 26 24.23 8.78 2.28
N HIS A 27 23.74 7.55 2.33
CA HIS A 27 24.51 6.30 2.43
C HIS A 27 24.29 5.42 1.19
N GLU A 28 24.79 5.88 0.03
CA GLU A 28 24.59 5.19 -1.26
C GLU A 28 25.19 3.76 -1.26
N GLU A 29 26.23 3.53 -0.47
CA GLU A 29 26.87 2.22 -0.30
C GLU A 29 25.90 1.15 0.23
N LEU A 30 24.81 1.55 0.90
CA LEU A 30 23.82 0.64 1.45
C LEU A 30 22.72 0.26 0.45
N TRP A 31 22.55 0.99 -0.64
CA TRP A 31 21.39 0.84 -1.52
C TRP A 31 21.23 -0.56 -2.12
N ASN A 32 22.36 -1.19 -2.45
CA ASN A 32 22.41 -2.54 -3.04
C ASN A 32 22.55 -3.66 -1.99
N SER A 33 22.58 -3.31 -0.71
CA SER A 33 22.71 -4.26 0.38
C SER A 33 21.40 -5.03 0.64
N SER A 34 21.53 -6.15 1.35
CA SER A 34 20.34 -6.86 1.84
C SER A 34 19.54 -5.97 2.81
N LEU A 35 18.23 -6.21 2.91
CA LEU A 35 17.38 -5.46 3.84
C LEU A 35 17.86 -5.61 5.30
N PHE A 36 18.38 -6.78 5.66
CA PHE A 36 18.95 -7.05 6.97
C PHE A 36 20.18 -6.17 7.25
N ASP A 37 21.08 -6.06 6.28
CA ASP A 37 22.28 -5.24 6.40
C ASP A 37 21.93 -3.74 6.46
N ILE A 38 20.98 -3.30 5.66
CA ILE A 38 20.46 -1.91 5.72
C ILE A 38 19.91 -1.62 7.11
N GLN A 39 19.05 -2.49 7.64
CA GLN A 39 18.48 -2.32 8.98
C GLN A 39 19.58 -2.24 10.04
N ARG A 40 20.54 -3.18 10.00
CA ARG A 40 21.65 -3.24 10.95
C ARG A 40 22.50 -1.96 10.89
N SER A 41 22.89 -1.53 9.69
CA SER A 41 23.73 -0.36 9.48
C SER A 41 23.02 0.92 9.96
N LEU A 42 21.76 1.13 9.57
CA LEU A 42 20.99 2.29 10.00
C LEU A 42 20.71 2.28 11.51
N GLU A 43 20.47 1.12 12.13
CA GLU A 43 20.33 1.00 13.59
C GLU A 43 21.66 1.31 14.30
N LEU A 44 22.80 0.93 13.75
CA LEU A 44 24.12 1.28 14.29
C LEU A 44 24.40 2.78 14.22
N LEU A 45 23.97 3.45 13.17
CA LEU A 45 24.15 4.90 13.01
C LEU A 45 23.24 5.71 13.96
N THR A 46 22.07 5.18 14.30
CA THR A 46 20.98 5.97 14.93
C THR A 46 20.71 5.64 16.39
N LEU A 47 21.26 4.53 16.90
CA LEU A 47 21.02 4.07 18.27
C LEU A 47 22.32 4.00 19.06
N ALA A 48 22.22 4.33 20.35
CA ALA A 48 23.31 4.09 21.29
C ALA A 48 23.60 2.58 21.41
N GLY A 49 24.86 2.23 21.38
CA GLY A 49 25.31 0.86 21.59
C GLY A 49 25.24 0.45 23.07
N ARG A 50 25.13 -0.85 23.34
CA ARG A 50 25.23 -1.40 24.70
C ARG A 50 26.62 -1.21 25.31
N ASP A 51 27.62 -1.01 24.48
CA ASP A 51 29.02 -0.73 24.77
C ASP A 51 29.29 0.76 25.11
N GLY A 52 28.26 1.57 25.20
CA GLY A 52 28.35 3.03 25.42
C GLY A 52 28.61 3.84 24.15
N ARG A 53 28.65 3.23 22.96
CA ARG A 53 28.81 3.94 21.70
C ARG A 53 27.67 4.90 21.47
N GLN A 54 28.01 6.15 21.19
CA GLN A 54 27.04 7.17 20.81
C GLN A 54 26.69 7.05 19.31
N PRO A 55 25.43 7.27 18.93
CA PRO A 55 25.02 7.29 17.52
C PRO A 55 25.59 8.51 16.80
N THR A 56 26.03 8.31 15.56
CA THR A 56 26.52 9.44 14.71
C THR A 56 25.35 10.28 14.19
N ASN A 57 24.21 9.66 13.95
CA ASN A 57 22.98 10.27 13.47
C ASN A 57 21.82 9.93 14.39
N PRO A 58 21.77 10.52 15.62
CA PRO A 58 20.77 10.14 16.59
C PRO A 58 19.34 10.36 16.08
N LEU A 59 18.47 9.39 16.34
CA LEU A 59 17.06 9.50 15.99
C LEU A 59 16.43 10.66 16.80
N PRO A 60 15.87 11.70 16.15
CA PRO A 60 15.39 12.91 16.84
C PRO A 60 14.12 12.69 17.65
N MET A 61 13.46 11.54 17.47
CA MET A 61 12.28 11.16 18.23
C MET A 61 12.69 10.38 19.46
N GLY A 62 11.84 10.42 20.49
CA GLY A 62 12.01 9.63 21.69
C GLY A 62 12.05 8.12 21.40
N LYS A 63 11.77 7.30 22.41
CA LYS A 63 11.84 5.84 22.29
C LYS A 63 10.89 5.27 21.23
N VAL A 64 11.41 4.97 20.04
CA VAL A 64 10.68 4.31 18.96
C VAL A 64 10.68 2.79 19.15
N PRO A 65 9.51 2.11 19.16
CA PRO A 65 9.47 0.66 19.23
C PRO A 65 10.26 0.01 18.09
N VAL A 66 11.00 -1.06 18.42
CA VAL A 66 11.89 -1.76 17.46
C VAL A 66 11.16 -2.12 16.15
N TYR A 67 9.98 -2.69 16.26
CA TYR A 67 9.23 -3.16 15.10
C TYR A 67 8.67 -2.01 14.25
N LEU A 68 8.27 -0.89 14.88
CA LEU A 68 7.87 0.32 14.15
C LEU A 68 9.05 0.92 13.40
N ARG A 69 10.21 1.00 14.05
CA ARG A 69 11.44 1.49 13.43
C ARG A 69 11.84 0.63 12.23
N ARG A 70 11.83 -0.69 12.37
CA ARG A 70 12.15 -1.61 11.26
C ARG A 70 11.15 -1.52 10.13
N ALA A 71 9.86 -1.34 10.42
CA ALA A 71 8.86 -1.08 9.39
C ALA A 71 9.16 0.22 8.62
N ALA A 72 9.59 1.26 9.32
CA ALA A 72 9.99 2.52 8.70
C ALA A 72 11.24 2.39 7.82
N ILE A 73 12.27 1.68 8.29
CA ILE A 73 13.47 1.38 7.51
C ILE A 73 13.11 0.57 6.25
N ASN A 74 12.24 -0.43 6.37
CA ASN A 74 11.79 -1.23 5.23
C ASN A 74 11.09 -0.36 4.18
N LYS A 75 10.23 0.57 4.62
CA LYS A 75 9.54 1.50 3.72
C LYS A 75 10.53 2.42 3.01
N ALA A 76 11.46 3.01 3.73
CA ALA A 76 12.51 3.85 3.17
C ALA A 76 13.37 3.10 2.15
N SER A 77 13.81 1.90 2.50
CA SER A 77 14.62 1.02 1.62
C SER A 77 13.87 0.63 0.34
N ALA A 78 12.60 0.25 0.47
CA ALA A 78 11.78 -0.10 -0.70
C ALA A 78 11.61 1.09 -1.65
N THR A 79 11.46 2.31 -1.11
CA THR A 79 11.35 3.51 -1.94
C THR A 79 12.66 3.81 -2.66
N VAL A 80 13.81 3.74 -1.97
CA VAL A 80 15.12 3.98 -2.59
C VAL A 80 15.38 2.96 -3.71
N LYS A 81 15.16 1.67 -3.45
CA LYS A 81 15.36 0.60 -4.45
C LYS A 81 14.43 0.79 -5.66
N SER A 82 13.15 1.05 -5.44
CA SER A 82 12.21 1.30 -6.54
C SER A 82 12.58 2.51 -7.37
N THR A 83 13.06 3.59 -6.75
CA THR A 83 13.53 4.79 -7.46
C THR A 83 14.73 4.49 -8.35
N GLN A 84 15.67 3.66 -7.86
CA GLN A 84 16.83 3.21 -8.66
C GLN A 84 16.41 2.33 -9.85
N GLU A 85 15.55 1.33 -9.60
CA GLU A 85 15.07 0.43 -10.64
C GLU A 85 14.31 1.17 -11.76
N LEU A 86 13.52 2.17 -11.38
CA LEU A 86 12.77 3.00 -12.32
C LEU A 86 13.61 4.13 -12.95
N GLN A 87 14.85 4.32 -12.52
CA GLN A 87 15.72 5.43 -12.93
C GLN A 87 15.02 6.80 -12.81
N SER A 88 14.15 6.95 -11.82
CA SER A 88 13.37 8.16 -11.58
C SER A 88 14.03 9.05 -10.53
N GLY A 89 13.60 10.32 -10.46
CA GLY A 89 14.02 11.22 -9.39
C GLY A 89 13.52 10.76 -8.01
N PHE A 90 14.31 10.99 -6.98
CA PHE A 90 13.91 10.71 -5.60
C PHE A 90 12.75 11.61 -5.18
N PRO A 91 11.65 11.06 -4.65
CA PRO A 91 10.53 11.86 -4.17
C PRO A 91 10.97 12.76 -3.00
N GLU A 92 10.51 14.00 -3.01
CA GLU A 92 10.81 14.97 -1.92
C GLU A 92 10.06 14.59 -0.63
N LYS A 93 8.85 14.07 -0.76
CA LYS A 93 8.01 13.61 0.36
C LYS A 93 7.58 12.18 0.15
N LEU A 94 7.60 11.41 1.23
CA LEU A 94 7.07 10.05 1.25
C LEU A 94 5.69 10.03 1.89
N GLU A 95 4.76 9.30 1.29
CA GLU A 95 3.54 8.90 1.97
C GLU A 95 3.73 7.48 2.50
N ALA A 96 3.81 7.35 3.82
CA ALA A 96 4.01 6.06 4.47
C ALA A 96 2.78 5.66 5.30
N LYS A 97 2.25 4.49 5.00
CA LYS A 97 1.17 3.88 5.79
C LYS A 97 1.79 3.04 6.89
N VAL A 98 1.26 3.18 8.11
CA VAL A 98 1.76 2.42 9.27
C VAL A 98 1.52 0.93 9.05
N THR A 99 2.60 0.14 9.03
CA THR A 99 2.52 -1.32 9.05
C THR A 99 2.88 -1.82 10.44
N PHE A 100 1.95 -2.53 11.07
CA PHE A 100 2.14 -3.09 12.40
C PHE A 100 2.80 -4.47 12.28
N PHE A 101 4.11 -4.56 12.51
CA PHE A 101 4.79 -5.85 12.58
C PHE A 101 4.47 -6.57 13.89
N LYS A 102 4.73 -7.89 13.93
CA LYS A 102 4.59 -8.71 15.15
C LYS A 102 5.32 -8.03 16.31
N GLY A 103 4.62 -7.80 17.44
CA GLY A 103 5.11 -6.99 18.56
C GLY A 103 4.61 -5.54 18.58
N MET A 104 3.89 -5.11 17.53
CA MET A 104 3.09 -3.89 17.49
C MET A 104 1.59 -4.17 17.47
N TYR A 105 1.20 -5.42 17.35
CA TYR A 105 -0.18 -5.90 17.50
C TYR A 105 -0.21 -7.27 18.17
N SER A 106 -1.35 -7.59 18.77
CA SER A 106 -1.67 -8.91 19.36
C SER A 106 -3.18 -9.18 19.22
N ASP A 107 -3.59 -10.38 19.57
CA ASP A 107 -5.00 -10.80 19.69
C ASP A 107 -5.86 -10.48 18.47
N LEU A 108 -5.29 -10.71 17.28
CA LEU A 108 -5.98 -10.48 16.01
C LEU A 108 -7.04 -11.56 15.78
N THR A 109 -8.29 -11.11 15.73
CA THR A 109 -9.47 -11.92 15.40
C THR A 109 -10.30 -11.22 14.31
N ASP A 110 -11.35 -11.85 13.81
CA ASP A 110 -12.29 -11.24 12.86
C ASP A 110 -12.98 -9.97 13.40
N ARG A 111 -13.00 -9.78 14.72
CA ARG A 111 -13.77 -8.75 15.41
C ARG A 111 -12.93 -7.77 16.21
N SER A 112 -11.69 -8.12 16.50
CA SER A 112 -10.84 -7.33 17.37
C SER A 112 -9.36 -7.49 17.06
N ILE A 113 -8.59 -6.49 17.44
CA ILE A 113 -7.14 -6.50 17.45
C ILE A 113 -6.65 -5.58 18.56
N CYS A 114 -5.59 -5.95 19.26
CA CYS A 114 -4.89 -5.04 20.17
C CYS A 114 -3.71 -4.41 19.44
N LEU A 115 -3.69 -3.08 19.31
CA LEU A 115 -2.65 -2.31 18.63
C LEU A 115 -1.81 -1.51 19.62
N LYS A 116 -0.53 -1.42 19.35
CA LYS A 116 0.37 -0.52 20.09
C LYS A 116 0.38 0.85 19.42
N LEU A 117 -0.28 1.83 20.03
CA LEU A 117 -0.51 3.16 19.49
C LEU A 117 0.24 4.24 20.30
N TRP A 118 0.56 5.34 19.63
CA TRP A 118 1.14 6.53 20.23
C TRP A 118 0.04 7.50 20.70
N ASN A 119 -0.07 7.77 21.99
CA ASN A 119 -1.08 8.67 22.51
C ASN A 119 -0.64 10.15 22.53
N GLY A 120 0.62 10.44 22.19
CA GLY A 120 1.26 11.76 22.25
C GLY A 120 2.36 11.84 23.30
N GLU A 121 2.37 10.94 24.29
CA GLU A 121 3.34 10.90 25.37
C GLU A 121 4.06 9.55 25.46
N LYS A 122 3.31 8.47 25.31
CA LYS A 122 3.82 7.09 25.42
C LYS A 122 3.12 6.13 24.49
N TRP A 123 3.78 5.00 24.25
CA TRP A 123 3.21 3.87 23.52
C TRP A 123 2.33 3.04 24.43
N ILE A 124 1.07 2.84 24.04
CA ILE A 124 0.07 2.09 24.82
C ILE A 124 -0.55 0.99 23.97
N TRP A 125 -0.86 -0.12 24.59
CA TRP A 125 -1.67 -1.17 24.00
C TRP A 125 -3.15 -0.79 24.07
N THR A 126 -3.86 -0.94 22.97
CA THR A 126 -5.24 -0.46 22.83
C THR A 126 -6.07 -1.46 22.05
N ASP A 127 -7.15 -1.92 22.64
CA ASP A 127 -8.10 -2.80 21.96
C ASP A 127 -8.93 -2.03 20.94
N CYS A 128 -9.00 -2.59 19.74
CA CYS A 128 -9.70 -2.04 18.60
C CYS A 128 -10.75 -3.03 18.10
N ASN A 129 -11.99 -2.60 18.04
CA ASN A 129 -13.05 -3.39 17.41
C ASN A 129 -12.96 -3.26 15.90
N LEU A 130 -12.96 -4.40 15.21
CA LEU A 130 -12.94 -4.50 13.76
C LEU A 130 -14.37 -4.70 13.21
N LYS A 131 -14.64 -4.05 12.09
CA LYS A 131 -15.84 -4.26 11.28
C LYS A 131 -15.41 -4.58 9.87
N GLY A 132 -15.71 -5.77 9.39
CA GLY A 132 -15.27 -6.20 8.08
C GLY A 132 -15.76 -7.60 7.74
N ARG A 133 -15.22 -8.16 6.66
CA ARG A 133 -15.43 -9.55 6.29
C ARG A 133 -14.64 -10.46 7.23
N PRO A 134 -15.15 -11.65 7.54
CA PRO A 134 -14.39 -12.69 8.24
C PRO A 134 -13.11 -13.04 7.48
N PHE A 135 -12.06 -13.43 8.20
CA PHE A 135 -10.83 -13.89 7.56
C PHE A 135 -11.07 -15.24 6.86
N PRO A 136 -10.38 -15.49 5.73
CA PRO A 136 -10.37 -16.84 5.15
C PRO A 136 -9.85 -17.85 6.16
N GLN A 137 -10.48 -19.02 6.21
CA GLN A 137 -10.07 -20.10 7.12
C GLN A 137 -8.70 -20.67 6.75
N ASP A 138 -8.40 -20.69 5.44
CA ASP A 138 -7.15 -21.23 4.89
C ASP A 138 -6.23 -20.08 4.49
N GLY A 139 -5.42 -19.60 5.42
CA GLY A 139 -4.47 -18.56 5.09
C GLY A 139 -3.72 -18.01 6.30
N GLN A 140 -2.47 -17.63 6.08
CA GLN A 140 -1.65 -16.98 7.08
C GLN A 140 -1.90 -15.48 7.08
N LEU A 141 -2.40 -14.93 8.18
CA LEU A 141 -2.56 -13.49 8.34
C LEU A 141 -1.19 -12.82 8.43
N MET A 142 -1.01 -11.78 7.62
CA MET A 142 0.22 -11.00 7.56
C MET A 142 0.08 -9.70 8.35
N SER A 143 1.16 -8.92 8.40
CA SER A 143 1.22 -7.67 9.15
C SER A 143 0.16 -6.66 8.70
N PRO A 144 -0.71 -6.19 9.61
CA PRO A 144 -1.74 -5.21 9.30
C PRO A 144 -1.15 -3.86 8.90
N THR A 145 -1.81 -3.18 7.97
CA THR A 145 -1.45 -1.82 7.54
C THR A 145 -2.62 -0.87 7.74
N LEU A 146 -2.38 0.23 8.45
CA LEU A 146 -3.37 1.27 8.68
C LEU A 146 -3.52 2.15 7.44
N VAL A 147 -4.76 2.38 7.01
CA VAL A 147 -5.09 3.22 5.86
C VAL A 147 -6.20 4.18 6.26
N LYS A 148 -6.01 5.47 5.99
CA LYS A 148 -7.03 6.49 6.22
C LYS A 148 -7.82 6.75 4.95
N GLU A 149 -9.14 6.56 5.00
CA GLU A 149 -10.06 6.90 3.92
C GLU A 149 -11.08 7.93 4.39
N GLY A 150 -10.86 9.17 4.03
CA GLY A 150 -11.69 10.29 4.49
C GLY A 150 -11.66 10.42 6.02
N ARG A 151 -12.79 10.15 6.68
CA ARG A 151 -12.91 10.20 8.15
C ARG A 151 -12.75 8.82 8.82
N ARG A 152 -12.54 7.76 8.05
CA ARG A 152 -12.47 6.39 8.56
C ARG A 152 -11.03 5.88 8.52
N TYR A 153 -10.71 5.02 9.47
CA TYR A 153 -9.51 4.22 9.45
C TYR A 153 -9.87 2.81 9.04
N LEU A 154 -9.12 2.27 8.10
CA LEU A 154 -9.21 0.88 7.65
C LEU A 154 -7.93 0.17 8.05
N LEU A 155 -8.05 -1.09 8.40
CA LEU A 155 -6.92 -1.96 8.66
C LEU A 155 -6.87 -3.01 7.54
N ASN A 156 -5.93 -2.86 6.63
CA ASN A 156 -5.70 -3.83 5.57
C ASN A 156 -4.84 -4.96 6.12
N ILE A 157 -5.38 -6.15 6.15
CA ILE A 157 -4.71 -7.35 6.65
C ILE A 157 -4.49 -8.28 5.47
N PRO A 158 -3.26 -8.35 4.92
CA PRO A 158 -2.96 -9.28 3.84
C PRO A 158 -3.05 -10.72 4.34
N VAL A 159 -3.56 -11.61 3.51
CA VAL A 159 -3.65 -13.04 3.78
C VAL A 159 -2.78 -13.77 2.77
N LYS A 160 -1.77 -14.49 3.26
CA LYS A 160 -0.96 -15.39 2.44
C LYS A 160 -1.70 -16.71 2.33
N GLN A 161 -2.12 -17.04 1.14
CA GLN A 161 -2.68 -18.37 0.83
C GLN A 161 -1.63 -19.18 0.07
N GLU A 162 -1.58 -20.47 0.33
CA GLU A 162 -0.79 -21.36 -0.50
C GLU A 162 -1.49 -21.51 -1.85
N ASN A 163 -0.73 -21.32 -2.91
CA ASN A 163 -1.23 -21.59 -4.24
C ASN A 163 -1.32 -23.11 -4.41
N SER A 164 -2.49 -23.61 -4.77
CA SER A 164 -2.69 -25.03 -5.07
C SER A 164 -1.80 -25.51 -6.24
N ASP A 165 -1.38 -24.58 -7.08
CA ASP A 165 -0.43 -24.81 -8.18
C ASP A 165 0.87 -24.04 -7.91
N ALA A 166 1.87 -24.72 -7.37
CA ALA A 166 3.18 -24.15 -7.05
C ALA A 166 4.08 -23.91 -8.29
N ARG A 167 3.66 -24.39 -9.48
CA ARG A 167 4.42 -24.23 -10.72
C ARG A 167 4.54 -22.76 -11.12
N THR A 168 5.71 -22.38 -11.60
CA THR A 168 5.93 -21.07 -12.21
C THR A 168 5.13 -20.94 -13.52
N ALA A 169 4.94 -19.71 -14.00
CA ALA A 169 4.27 -19.49 -15.29
C ALA A 169 5.00 -20.23 -16.43
N LYS A 170 6.34 -20.29 -16.40
CA LYS A 170 7.16 -20.99 -17.40
C LYS A 170 6.94 -22.51 -17.36
N GLU A 171 6.87 -23.11 -16.17
CA GLU A 171 6.60 -24.53 -15.98
C GLU A 171 5.19 -24.87 -16.46
N ARG A 172 4.18 -24.05 -16.11
CA ARG A 172 2.81 -24.23 -16.60
C ARG A 172 2.71 -24.18 -18.13
N MET A 173 3.44 -23.24 -18.75
CA MET A 173 3.50 -23.17 -20.22
C MET A 173 4.20 -24.37 -20.84
N ALA A 174 5.24 -24.91 -20.19
CA ALA A 174 5.98 -26.08 -20.68
C ALA A 174 5.18 -27.40 -20.53
N GLU A 175 4.31 -27.49 -19.57
CA GLU A 175 3.45 -28.67 -19.31
C GLU A 175 2.13 -28.64 -20.08
N GLY A 176 1.91 -27.62 -20.93
CA GLY A 176 0.76 -27.56 -21.78
C GLY A 176 -0.54 -27.16 -21.07
N THR A 177 -0.61 -25.92 -20.63
CA THR A 177 -1.83 -25.33 -20.08
C THR A 177 -2.53 -24.42 -21.11
N ASN A 178 -3.86 -24.33 -21.02
CA ASN A 178 -4.59 -23.37 -21.82
C ASN A 178 -4.13 -21.95 -21.51
N LEU A 179 -3.83 -21.17 -22.53
CA LEU A 179 -3.42 -19.76 -22.45
C LEU A 179 -4.64 -18.86 -22.59
N CYS A 180 -4.88 -18.00 -21.61
CA CYS A 180 -5.90 -16.96 -21.72
C CYS A 180 -5.23 -15.62 -22.05
N SER A 181 -5.49 -15.11 -23.26
CA SER A 181 -5.04 -13.80 -23.71
C SER A 181 -6.18 -12.79 -23.63
N VAL A 182 -5.95 -11.66 -22.94
CA VAL A 182 -6.93 -10.59 -22.82
C VAL A 182 -6.40 -9.33 -23.49
N ARG A 183 -7.16 -8.77 -24.43
CA ARG A 183 -6.87 -7.49 -25.10
C ARG A 183 -7.95 -6.47 -24.75
N PHE A 184 -7.56 -5.33 -24.23
CA PHE A 184 -8.44 -4.19 -24.06
C PHE A 184 -8.51 -3.35 -25.33
N THR A 185 -9.68 -2.85 -25.65
CA THR A 185 -9.92 -1.99 -26.80
C THR A 185 -10.64 -0.71 -26.40
N ASN A 186 -10.60 0.30 -27.28
CA ASN A 186 -11.32 1.56 -27.09
C ASN A 186 -12.67 1.60 -27.84
N THR A 187 -13.27 0.45 -28.09
CA THR A 187 -14.57 0.33 -28.80
C THR A 187 -15.67 -0.09 -27.81
N ASP A 188 -16.90 -0.30 -28.29
CA ASP A 188 -17.97 -0.85 -27.45
C ASP A 188 -17.59 -2.22 -26.86
N THR A 189 -16.87 -3.05 -27.60
CA THR A 189 -16.21 -4.25 -27.10
C THR A 189 -14.93 -3.84 -26.38
N PHE A 190 -14.99 -3.52 -25.07
CA PHE A 190 -13.84 -2.98 -24.35
C PHE A 190 -12.78 -4.03 -23.99
N ALA A 191 -13.14 -5.32 -23.97
CA ALA A 191 -12.20 -6.41 -23.79
C ALA A 191 -12.56 -7.62 -24.66
N VAL A 192 -11.54 -8.26 -25.20
CA VAL A 192 -11.63 -9.56 -25.90
C VAL A 192 -10.71 -10.54 -25.17
N CYS A 193 -11.28 -11.64 -24.74
CA CYS A 193 -10.58 -12.73 -24.09
C CYS A 193 -10.55 -13.93 -25.04
N CYS A 194 -9.36 -14.43 -25.36
CA CYS A 194 -9.16 -15.60 -26.23
C CYS A 194 -8.48 -16.70 -25.40
N ILE A 195 -9.06 -17.89 -25.43
CA ILE A 195 -8.50 -19.09 -24.81
C ILE A 195 -7.89 -19.96 -25.91
N LEU A 196 -6.62 -20.26 -25.76
CA LEU A 196 -5.83 -21.09 -26.70
C LEU A 196 -5.42 -22.38 -25.99
N ASP A 197 -5.32 -23.49 -26.72
CA ASP A 197 -4.69 -24.72 -26.23
C ASP A 197 -3.14 -24.64 -26.35
N GLU A 198 -2.48 -25.73 -25.99
CA GLU A 198 -1.03 -25.88 -26.03
C GLU A 198 -0.44 -25.73 -27.44
N GLN A 199 -1.22 -26.05 -28.46
CA GLN A 199 -0.82 -25.94 -29.87
C GLN A 199 -1.13 -24.56 -30.47
N GLY A 200 -1.69 -23.64 -29.67
CA GLY A 200 -2.08 -22.32 -30.10
C GLY A 200 -3.42 -22.27 -30.83
N LYS A 201 -4.19 -23.37 -30.84
CA LYS A 201 -5.52 -23.43 -31.42
C LYS A 201 -6.52 -22.73 -30.50
N GLN A 202 -7.35 -21.88 -31.08
CA GLN A 202 -8.39 -21.17 -30.35
C GLN A 202 -9.49 -22.14 -29.88
N LEU A 203 -9.69 -22.19 -28.57
CA LEU A 203 -10.74 -22.96 -27.92
C LEU A 203 -12.02 -22.15 -27.71
N ALA A 204 -11.86 -20.88 -27.27
CA ALA A 204 -13.00 -20.00 -27.03
C ALA A 204 -12.61 -18.52 -27.21
N VAL A 205 -13.60 -17.68 -27.53
CA VAL A 205 -13.48 -16.22 -27.51
C VAL A 205 -14.66 -15.64 -26.73
N HIS A 206 -14.36 -14.80 -25.77
CA HIS A 206 -15.33 -14.03 -25.02
C HIS A 206 -15.13 -12.54 -25.26
N THR A 207 -16.21 -11.81 -25.46
CA THR A 207 -16.18 -10.37 -25.66
C THR A 207 -16.96 -9.69 -24.55
N CYS A 208 -16.33 -8.69 -23.90
CA CYS A 208 -16.98 -7.84 -22.91
C CYS A 208 -17.43 -6.55 -23.61
N ARG A 209 -18.75 -6.33 -23.69
CA ARG A 209 -19.36 -5.16 -24.32
C ARG A 209 -19.78 -4.11 -23.28
N GLY A 210 -20.11 -2.92 -23.74
CA GLY A 210 -20.57 -1.80 -22.90
C GLY A 210 -19.53 -0.69 -22.72
N GLY A 211 -18.42 -0.75 -23.46
CA GLY A 211 -17.37 0.27 -23.39
C GLY A 211 -17.83 1.66 -23.78
N ASP A 212 -18.73 1.79 -24.77
CA ASP A 212 -19.27 3.09 -25.17
C ASP A 212 -20.18 3.68 -24.11
N ALA A 213 -21.06 2.86 -23.52
CA ALA A 213 -21.92 3.27 -22.40
C ALA A 213 -21.09 3.70 -21.19
N TYR A 214 -20.04 2.97 -20.87
CA TYR A 214 -19.12 3.32 -19.80
C TYR A 214 -18.43 4.66 -20.07
N ARG A 215 -17.80 4.83 -21.23
CA ARG A 215 -17.13 6.08 -21.62
C ARG A 215 -18.07 7.28 -21.63
N HIS A 216 -19.29 7.10 -22.15
CA HIS A 216 -20.31 8.14 -22.14
C HIS A 216 -20.66 8.59 -20.71
N ARG A 217 -20.88 7.64 -19.79
CA ARG A 217 -21.16 7.93 -18.38
C ARG A 217 -19.97 8.61 -17.68
N CYS A 218 -18.74 8.15 -17.94
CA CYS A 218 -17.53 8.80 -17.43
C CYS A 218 -17.46 10.25 -17.91
N LYS A 219 -17.60 10.50 -19.21
CA LYS A 219 -17.56 11.85 -19.78
C LYS A 219 -18.63 12.79 -19.21
N LEU A 220 -19.85 12.28 -18.98
CA LEU A 220 -20.91 13.06 -18.33
C LEU A 220 -20.54 13.43 -16.88
N LEU A 221 -19.95 12.49 -16.12
CA LEU A 221 -19.53 12.75 -14.75
C LEU A 221 -18.34 13.71 -14.71
N GLU A 222 -17.36 13.55 -15.57
CA GLU A 222 -16.21 14.46 -15.72
C GLU A 222 -16.66 15.89 -16.06
N THR A 223 -17.60 16.03 -16.99
CA THR A 223 -18.19 17.33 -17.34
C THR A 223 -18.92 17.97 -16.15
N ARG A 224 -19.63 17.17 -15.36
CA ARG A 224 -20.28 17.65 -14.11
C ARG A 224 -19.26 18.04 -13.05
N ILE A 225 -18.18 17.28 -12.91
CA ILE A 225 -17.08 17.61 -12.01
C ILE A 225 -16.44 18.94 -12.42
N GLN A 226 -16.15 19.12 -13.71
CA GLN A 226 -15.57 20.37 -14.24
C GLN A 226 -16.50 21.57 -14.01
N LYS A 227 -17.80 21.42 -14.33
CA LYS A 227 -18.81 22.50 -14.08
C LYS A 227 -19.03 22.82 -12.62
N SER A 228 -18.75 21.88 -11.71
CA SER A 228 -18.89 22.09 -10.26
C SER A 228 -17.66 22.76 -9.63
N ARG A 229 -16.60 22.99 -10.40
CA ARG A 229 -15.41 23.76 -9.96
C ARG A 229 -15.74 25.24 -10.13
N PRO A 230 -15.77 26.04 -9.05
CA PRO A 230 -15.91 27.49 -9.20
C PRO A 230 -14.66 28.05 -9.92
N ASN A 231 -14.87 29.08 -10.73
CA ASN A 231 -13.83 29.82 -11.45
C ASN A 231 -12.97 30.68 -10.52
N THR A 232 -12.47 30.17 -9.42
CA THR A 232 -11.60 30.89 -8.52
C THR A 232 -10.15 30.58 -8.87
N VAL A 233 -9.46 31.58 -9.35
CA VAL A 233 -8.00 31.64 -9.52
C VAL A 233 -7.40 31.88 -8.12
N GLY A 234 -6.83 30.84 -7.49
CA GLY A 234 -6.15 30.94 -6.20
C GLY A 234 -5.93 29.59 -5.52
N ASP A 235 -4.95 29.52 -4.63
CA ASP A 235 -4.54 28.30 -3.87
C ASP A 235 -5.66 27.68 -2.98
N ASN A 236 -6.79 28.33 -2.85
CA ASN A 236 -7.97 27.90 -2.10
C ASN A 236 -9.12 27.42 -3.01
N SER A 237 -8.82 26.83 -4.19
CA SER A 237 -9.90 26.29 -5.02
C SER A 237 -10.66 25.21 -4.25
N PRO A 238 -12.01 25.38 -4.08
CA PRO A 238 -12.79 24.37 -3.36
C PRO A 238 -12.68 23.03 -4.03
N GLN A 239 -12.53 21.99 -3.22
CA GLN A 239 -12.44 20.62 -3.72
C GLN A 239 -13.66 20.29 -4.59
N PRO A 240 -13.45 19.64 -5.74
CA PRO A 240 -14.56 19.27 -6.62
C PRO A 240 -15.59 18.43 -5.87
N ASN A 241 -16.86 18.56 -6.24
CA ASN A 241 -17.97 17.94 -5.55
C ASN A 241 -17.75 16.42 -5.37
N ARG A 242 -17.46 16.01 -4.13
CA ARG A 242 -17.15 14.64 -3.72
C ARG A 242 -18.20 13.62 -4.21
N LYS A 243 -19.47 14.03 -4.34
CA LYS A 243 -20.54 13.16 -4.83
C LYS A 243 -20.24 12.63 -6.23
N TYR A 244 -19.81 13.47 -7.15
CA TYR A 244 -19.52 13.06 -8.54
C TYR A 244 -18.26 12.20 -8.62
N TYR A 245 -17.26 12.47 -7.79
CA TYR A 245 -16.08 11.59 -7.68
C TYR A 245 -16.45 10.20 -7.19
N MET A 246 -17.29 10.10 -6.17
CA MET A 246 -17.78 8.81 -5.69
C MET A 246 -18.59 8.07 -6.74
N HIS A 247 -19.41 8.78 -7.52
CA HIS A 247 -20.12 8.17 -8.64
C HIS A 247 -19.18 7.66 -9.72
N LEU A 248 -18.09 8.38 -10.03
CA LEU A 248 -17.10 7.94 -11.00
C LEU A 248 -16.35 6.69 -10.51
N LYS A 249 -15.95 6.68 -9.23
CA LYS A 249 -15.33 5.52 -8.59
C LYS A 249 -16.25 4.30 -8.62
N ASN A 250 -17.49 4.44 -8.19
CA ASN A 250 -18.45 3.34 -8.18
C ASN A 250 -18.77 2.84 -9.60
N LEU A 251 -18.75 3.72 -10.59
CA LEU A 251 -18.91 3.34 -11.99
C LEU A 251 -17.75 2.47 -12.47
N SER A 252 -16.51 2.83 -12.13
CA SER A 252 -15.34 2.01 -12.48
C SER A 252 -15.37 0.64 -11.80
N GLU A 253 -15.77 0.58 -10.54
CA GLU A 253 -15.93 -0.68 -9.80
C GLU A 253 -17.05 -1.59 -10.35
N HIS A 254 -18.08 -1.00 -10.96
CA HIS A 254 -19.17 -1.77 -11.56
C HIS A 254 -18.78 -2.41 -12.89
N TYR A 255 -17.84 -1.78 -13.63
CA TYR A 255 -17.38 -2.27 -14.95
C TYR A 255 -16.05 -3.05 -14.87
N ALA A 256 -15.41 -3.12 -13.69
CA ALA A 256 -14.22 -3.96 -13.45
C ALA A 256 -14.61 -5.38 -13.08
#